data_853540dbaea1daa026c5b83e6d2b10a0
#
_entry.id   853540dbaea1daa026c5b83e6d2b10a0
#
_cell.length_a   1.000
_cell.length_b   1.000
_cell.length_c   1.000
_cell.angle_alpha   90.00
_cell.angle_beta   90.00
_cell.angle_gamma   90.00
#
_symmetry.space_group_name_H-M   'P 1'
#
loop_
_entity.id
_entity.type
_entity.pdbx_description
1 polymer ?
#
loop_
_entity_poly.entity_id
_entity_poly.type
_entity_poly.pdbx_seq_one_letter_code
_entity_poly.pdbx_strand_id
1 'polypeptide(L)'
;TGSQHGGHEATLLTTQVPLQHFGMLIAGLPYSFAGQTSRDGIIGGAPYGAGTIAGADGALVPTETDLAGARFQGAHVARLAAALANAQALASAA
;
A
#
# COMPACT_ATOMS: atom_id res chain seq x y z
N THR A 1 -10.86 -5.99 -2.31
CA THR A 1 -11.44 -7.20 -2.93
C THR A 1 -12.73 -7.59 -2.24
N GLY A 2 -13.51 -8.44 -2.92
CA GLY A 2 -14.75 -8.96 -2.33
C GLY A 2 -14.52 -10.08 -1.34
N SER A 3 -13.42 -10.81 -1.44
CA SER A 3 -13.14 -11.95 -0.56
C SER A 3 -11.67 -12.04 -0.22
N GLN A 4 -11.37 -12.68 0.90
CA GLN A 4 -10.01 -13.05 1.27
C GLN A 4 -9.45 -14.00 0.22
N HIS A 5 -8.21 -13.82 -0.16
CA HIS A 5 -7.56 -14.59 -1.23
C HIS A 5 -8.23 -14.49 -2.61
N GLY A 6 -9.03 -13.45 -2.83
CA GLY A 6 -9.78 -13.23 -4.08
C GLY A 6 -9.05 -12.38 -5.12
N GLY A 7 -7.74 -12.51 -5.23
CA GLY A 7 -6.97 -11.77 -6.22
C GLY A 7 -6.38 -10.46 -5.71
N HIS A 8 -6.48 -10.17 -4.44
CA HIS A 8 -5.98 -8.94 -3.82
C HIS A 8 -4.50 -8.68 -4.15
N GLU A 9 -3.64 -9.64 -3.85
CA GLU A 9 -2.20 -9.49 -4.07
C GLU A 9 -1.87 -9.45 -5.56
N ALA A 10 -2.52 -10.28 -6.36
CA ALA A 10 -2.33 -10.29 -7.81
C ALA A 10 -2.68 -8.95 -8.43
N THR A 11 -3.77 -8.32 -8.00
CA THR A 11 -4.18 -7.00 -8.48
C THR A 11 -3.15 -5.93 -8.13
N LEU A 12 -2.64 -5.94 -6.90
CA LEU A 12 -1.60 -4.99 -6.49
C LEU A 12 -0.33 -5.17 -7.31
N LEU A 13 0.13 -6.41 -7.47
CA LEU A 13 1.35 -6.70 -8.22
C LEU A 13 1.22 -6.37 -9.70
N THR A 14 0.12 -6.71 -10.34
CA THR A 14 -0.08 -6.42 -11.76
C THR A 14 -0.28 -4.94 -12.03
N THR A 15 -0.89 -4.19 -11.10
CA THR A 15 -1.03 -2.74 -11.21
C THR A 15 0.34 -2.04 -11.20
N GLN A 16 1.33 -2.60 -10.54
CA GLN A 16 2.68 -2.04 -10.50
C GLN A 16 3.40 -2.09 -11.85
N VAL A 17 3.03 -3.03 -12.73
CA VAL A 17 3.70 -3.21 -14.02
C VAL A 17 3.61 -1.94 -14.89
N PRO A 18 2.43 -1.40 -15.21
CA PRO A 18 2.36 -0.15 -15.98
C PRO A 18 2.96 1.05 -15.24
N LEU A 19 2.91 1.08 -13.92
CA LEU A 19 3.51 2.18 -13.15
C LEU A 19 5.02 2.19 -13.31
N GLN A 20 5.66 1.03 -13.37
CA GLN A 20 7.10 0.93 -13.62
C GLN A 20 7.46 1.41 -15.02
N HIS A 21 6.58 1.21 -16.02
CA HIS A 21 6.80 1.75 -17.36
C HIS A 21 6.87 3.29 -17.38
N PHE A 22 6.21 3.94 -16.44
CA PHE A 22 6.29 5.40 -16.28
C PHE A 22 7.51 5.85 -15.47
N GLY A 23 8.38 4.93 -15.07
CA GLY A 23 9.55 5.25 -14.25
C GLY A 23 9.24 5.47 -12.77
N MET A 24 8.06 5.07 -12.31
CA MET A 24 7.67 5.24 -10.91
C MET A 24 8.38 4.23 -10.02
N LEU A 25 8.79 4.68 -8.84
CA LEU A 25 9.32 3.81 -7.80
C LEU A 25 8.16 3.26 -6.98
N ILE A 26 8.19 1.97 -6.72
CA ILE A 26 7.13 1.29 -5.99
C ILE A 26 7.50 1.23 -4.52
N ALA A 27 6.60 1.69 -3.66
CA ALA A 27 6.72 1.59 -2.21
C ALA A 27 5.51 0.84 -1.69
N GLY A 28 5.75 -0.33 -1.09
CA GLY A 28 4.69 -1.15 -0.53
C GLY A 28 4.31 -0.72 0.89
N LEU A 29 3.71 -1.65 1.62
CA LEU A 29 3.40 -1.53 3.04
C LEU A 29 4.39 -2.42 3.80
N PRO A 30 5.48 -1.85 4.36
CA PRO A 30 6.54 -2.65 4.96
C PRO A 30 6.12 -3.32 6.26
N TYR A 31 6.81 -4.37 6.65
CA TYR A 31 6.55 -5.08 7.91
C TYR A 31 6.86 -4.25 9.17
N SER A 32 7.47 -3.09 9.03
CA SER A 32 7.56 -2.12 10.13
C SER A 32 6.17 -1.60 10.56
N PHE A 33 5.16 -1.74 9.71
CA PHE A 33 3.77 -1.62 10.14
C PHE A 33 3.38 -2.91 10.88
N ALA A 34 3.24 -2.83 12.20
CA ALA A 34 2.98 -4.01 13.05
C ALA A 34 1.65 -4.71 12.71
N GLY A 35 0.68 -4.00 12.17
CA GLY A 35 -0.61 -4.55 11.78
C GLY A 35 -0.53 -5.60 10.66
N GLN A 36 0.56 -5.68 9.91
CA GLN A 36 0.76 -6.69 8.88
C GLN A 36 0.70 -8.13 9.42
N THR A 37 1.12 -8.33 10.64
CA THR A 37 1.16 -9.65 11.28
C THR A 37 0.03 -9.85 12.29
N SER A 38 -0.94 -8.96 12.31
CA SER A 38 -2.10 -9.07 13.18
C SER A 38 -2.92 -10.32 12.85
N ARG A 39 -3.39 -11.00 13.89
CA ARG A 39 -4.28 -12.15 13.78
C ARG A 39 -5.65 -11.86 14.38
N ASP A 40 -5.95 -10.59 14.67
CA ASP A 40 -7.19 -10.14 15.32
C ASP A 40 -8.29 -9.93 14.27
N GLY A 41 -8.60 -10.96 13.52
CA GLY A 41 -9.63 -10.94 12.50
C GLY A 41 -9.06 -11.03 11.09
N ILE A 42 -9.90 -10.76 10.11
CA ILE A 42 -9.54 -10.77 8.69
C ILE A 42 -9.12 -9.37 8.29
N ILE A 43 -7.91 -9.23 7.80
CA ILE A 43 -7.36 -7.95 7.33
C ILE A 43 -7.02 -8.07 5.85
N GLY A 44 -7.11 -6.92 5.14
CA GLY A 44 -6.87 -6.87 3.71
C GLY A 44 -5.49 -6.40 3.30
N GLY A 45 -4.70 -5.88 4.24
CA GLY A 45 -3.36 -5.36 3.93
C GLY A 45 -2.35 -6.44 3.56
N ALA A 46 -1.42 -6.08 2.71
CA ALA A 46 -0.33 -6.94 2.26
C ALA A 46 0.94 -6.12 2.13
N PRO A 47 2.13 -6.75 2.12
CA PRO A 47 3.38 -6.00 1.89
C PRO A 47 3.42 -5.30 0.53
N TYR A 48 2.58 -5.70 -0.40
CA TYR A 48 2.45 -5.09 -1.73
C TYR A 48 1.58 -3.82 -1.74
N GLY A 49 0.83 -3.58 -0.68
CA GLY A 49 0.01 -2.40 -0.49
C GLY A 49 -1.11 -2.60 0.51
N ALA A 50 -1.62 -1.51 1.04
CA ALA A 50 -2.80 -1.50 1.88
C ALA A 50 -4.04 -1.92 1.06
N GLY A 51 -4.99 -2.53 1.73
CA GLY A 51 -6.23 -2.95 1.09
C GLY A 51 -7.27 -3.33 2.13
N THR A 52 -8.46 -3.66 1.65
CA THR A 52 -9.55 -4.11 2.50
C THR A 52 -10.38 -5.17 1.80
N ILE A 53 -11.14 -5.93 2.58
CA ILE A 53 -12.05 -6.96 2.07
C ILE A 53 -13.47 -6.45 2.28
N ALA A 54 -14.15 -6.16 1.18
CA ALA A 54 -15.47 -5.52 1.23
C ALA A 54 -16.63 -6.49 1.36
N GLY A 55 -16.39 -7.79 1.21
CA GLY A 55 -17.43 -8.81 1.22
C GLY A 55 -18.08 -8.99 -0.15
N ALA A 56 -18.86 -10.04 -0.29
CA ALA A 56 -19.48 -10.42 -1.57
C ALA A 56 -20.42 -9.34 -2.12
N ASP A 57 -21.09 -8.61 -1.24
CA ASP A 57 -22.01 -7.53 -1.59
C ASP A 57 -21.37 -6.13 -1.48
N GLY A 58 -20.10 -6.04 -1.10
CA GLY A 58 -19.40 -4.77 -0.92
C GLY A 58 -19.81 -3.98 0.31
N ALA A 59 -20.53 -4.57 1.25
CA ALA A 59 -21.11 -3.86 2.40
C ALA A 59 -20.17 -3.72 3.60
N LEU A 60 -19.07 -4.49 3.65
CA LEU A 60 -18.12 -4.40 4.77
C LEU A 60 -17.28 -3.12 4.63
N VAL A 61 -17.19 -2.37 5.71
CA VAL A 61 -16.31 -1.19 5.77
C VAL A 61 -14.89 -1.61 6.13
N PRO A 62 -13.87 -0.81 5.78
CA PRO A 62 -12.50 -1.11 6.19
C PRO A 62 -12.37 -1.26 7.71
N THR A 63 -11.58 -2.24 8.13
CA THR A 63 -11.27 -2.41 9.56
C THR A 63 -10.30 -1.32 10.02
N GLU A 64 -10.19 -1.15 11.35
CA GLU A 64 -9.21 -0.23 11.92
C GLU A 64 -7.78 -0.59 11.51
N THR A 65 -7.46 -1.88 11.43
CA THR A 65 -6.15 -2.34 10.97
C THR A 65 -5.92 -1.98 9.50
N ASP A 66 -6.93 -2.14 8.64
CA ASP A 66 -6.83 -1.77 7.23
C ASP A 66 -6.61 -0.27 7.07
N LEU A 67 -7.35 0.56 7.83
CA LEU A 67 -7.20 2.01 7.80
C LEU A 67 -5.83 2.45 8.34
N ALA A 68 -5.36 1.82 9.41
CA ALA A 68 -4.04 2.10 9.97
C ALA A 68 -2.93 1.75 8.97
N GLY A 69 -3.07 0.66 8.24
CA GLY A 69 -2.15 0.28 7.17
C GLY A 69 -2.12 1.29 6.04
N ALA A 70 -3.28 1.76 5.61
CA ALA A 70 -3.38 2.78 4.57
C ALA A 70 -2.71 4.10 5.02
N ARG A 71 -2.94 4.52 6.25
CA ARG A 71 -2.29 5.72 6.82
C ARG A 71 -0.77 5.54 6.91
N PHE A 72 -0.31 4.37 7.35
CA PHE A 72 1.11 4.06 7.44
C PHE A 72 1.77 4.12 6.06
N GLN A 73 1.16 3.48 5.06
CA GLN A 73 1.68 3.49 3.69
C GLN A 73 1.70 4.90 3.11
N GLY A 74 0.63 5.67 3.31
CA GLY A 74 0.58 7.07 2.84
C GLY A 74 1.68 7.93 3.44
N ALA A 75 1.93 7.82 4.74
CA ALA A 75 3.00 8.54 5.40
C ALA A 75 4.39 8.10 4.90
N HIS A 76 4.57 6.80 4.69
CA HIS A 76 5.80 6.23 4.16
C HIS A 76 6.09 6.77 2.75
N VAL A 77 5.11 6.73 1.87
CA VAL A 77 5.23 7.26 0.50
C VAL A 77 5.50 8.76 0.51
N ALA A 78 4.82 9.51 1.37
CA ALA A 78 5.02 10.95 1.47
C ALA A 78 6.46 11.31 1.87
N ARG A 79 7.04 10.58 2.83
CA ARG A 79 8.45 10.78 3.23
C ARG A 79 9.42 10.46 2.10
N LEU A 80 9.19 9.37 1.39
CA LEU A 80 10.04 9.00 0.25
C LEU A 80 9.93 10.03 -0.88
N ALA A 81 8.71 10.47 -1.19
CA ALA A 81 8.48 11.47 -2.22
C ALA A 81 9.18 12.80 -1.89
N ALA A 82 9.12 13.24 -0.64
CA ALA A 82 9.80 14.43 -0.18
C ALA A 82 11.33 14.29 -0.29
N ALA A 83 11.87 13.15 0.12
CA ALA A 83 13.31 12.89 0.02
C ALA A 83 13.79 12.88 -1.43
N LEU A 84 13.03 12.25 -2.34
CA LEU A 84 13.38 12.23 -3.76
C LEU A 84 13.28 13.62 -4.39
N ALA A 85 12.27 14.42 -4.04
CA ALA A 85 12.14 15.78 -4.52
C ALA A 85 13.30 16.65 -4.06
N ASN A 86 13.73 16.52 -2.79
CA ASN A 86 14.88 17.25 -2.26
C ASN A 86 16.18 16.85 -2.96
N ALA A 87 16.40 15.55 -3.16
CA ALA A 87 17.57 15.05 -3.88
C ALA A 87 17.64 15.58 -5.31
N GLN A 88 16.50 15.60 -5.99
CA GLN A 88 16.40 16.10 -7.36
C GLN A 88 16.65 17.61 -7.42
N ALA A 89 16.13 18.39 -6.47
CA ALA A 89 16.38 19.82 -6.36
C ALA A 89 17.87 20.12 -6.11
N LEU A 90 18.52 19.35 -5.25
CA LEU A 90 19.96 19.49 -4.99
C LEU A 90 20.79 19.17 -6.24
N ALA A 91 20.44 18.12 -6.96
CA ALA A 91 21.11 17.74 -8.20
C ALA A 91 20.95 18.82 -9.26
N SER A 92 19.78 19.45 -9.36
CA SER A 92 19.51 20.55 -10.32
C SER A 92 20.25 21.83 -9.95
N ALA A 93 20.56 22.06 -8.67
CA ALA A 93 21.30 23.22 -8.18
C ALA A 93 22.81 23.09 -8.38
N ALA A 94 23.29 21.86 -8.54
CA ALA A 94 24.72 21.60 -8.77
C ALA A 94 25.08 21.85 -10.23
#